data_12669c37132d601e1bb10790e3c8b896
#
_entry.id   12669c37132d601e1bb10790e3c8b896
#
_cell.length_a   1.000
_cell.length_b   1.000
_cell.length_c   1.000
_cell.angle_alpha   90.00
_cell.angle_beta   90.00
_cell.angle_gamma   90.00
#
_symmetry.space_group_name_H-M   'P 1'
#
loop_
_entity.id
_entity.type
_entity.pdbx_description
1 polymer ?
#
loop_
_entity_poly.entity_id
_entity_poly.type
_entity_poly.pdbx_seq_one_letter_code
_entity_poly.pdbx_strand_id
1 'polypeptide(L)'
;ICSSLFSFAQKPTSPVLEAKLIKEIALLIDKKKTIPLTELNKQLKNISGKKAKIPKVSPFVDDPKNLYELCKPSTLIVASLYKCGACTNWHSGSATGFPLTKDGIFATNYHVMGQPNGETLAVMDTEGNIFPVTDVLAGDEKSDVIILRAAGAKFRPLPLGDPAEIGSSVHVISHPDGTFYYYSKGMVSLYDEIEASNVPLTEWMVISADYARGSSGAAVLNDFGEVVGMVASTVTIHYEKQKMTNPQMVLRLCAPINAILKLIE
;
A
#
# COMPACT_ATOMS: atom_id res chain seq x y z
N ILE A 1 -38.32 -22.25 21.03
CA ILE A 1 -37.37 -22.17 19.91
C ILE A 1 -37.08 -20.71 19.71
N CYS A 2 -35.97 -20.24 20.28
CA CYS A 2 -35.53 -18.85 20.18
C CYS A 2 -34.53 -18.81 18.99
N SER A 3 -34.98 -18.36 17.82
CA SER A 3 -34.13 -18.10 16.65
C SER A 3 -33.37 -16.80 16.92
N SER A 4 -32.13 -16.89 17.36
CA SER A 4 -31.21 -15.75 17.37
C SER A 4 -30.91 -15.35 15.94
N LEU A 5 -31.58 -14.32 15.43
CA LEU A 5 -31.21 -13.60 14.23
C LEU A 5 -29.83 -12.92 14.50
N PHE A 6 -28.76 -13.59 14.08
CA PHE A 6 -27.47 -12.92 13.93
C PHE A 6 -27.62 -11.89 12.79
N SER A 7 -27.88 -10.64 13.15
CA SER A 7 -27.73 -9.52 12.25
C SER A 7 -26.23 -9.37 11.95
N PHE A 8 -25.78 -9.92 10.82
CA PHE A 8 -24.50 -9.54 10.25
C PHE A 8 -24.62 -8.08 9.82
N ALA A 9 -24.06 -7.18 10.63
CA ALA A 9 -23.90 -5.80 10.19
C ALA A 9 -23.19 -5.84 8.83
N GLN A 10 -23.87 -5.38 7.79
CA GLN A 10 -23.35 -5.44 6.41
C GLN A 10 -22.10 -4.58 6.36
N LYS A 11 -20.93 -5.19 6.06
CA LYS A 11 -19.66 -4.46 5.93
C LYS A 11 -19.83 -3.39 4.83
N PRO A 12 -19.32 -2.15 5.01
CA PRO A 12 -19.49 -1.10 4.03
C PRO A 12 -18.83 -1.51 2.70
N THR A 13 -19.52 -1.22 1.60
CA THR A 13 -19.02 -1.48 0.24
C THR A 13 -17.92 -0.48 -0.15
N SER A 14 -17.12 -0.81 -1.16
CA SER A 14 -16.06 0.08 -1.65
C SER A 14 -16.54 1.48 -2.03
N PRO A 15 -17.67 1.68 -2.75
CA PRO A 15 -18.19 3.01 -3.02
C PRO A 15 -18.56 3.82 -1.76
N VAL A 16 -19.07 3.16 -0.72
CA VAL A 16 -19.39 3.81 0.56
C VAL A 16 -18.12 4.26 1.28
N LEU A 17 -17.08 3.43 1.28
CA LEU A 17 -15.78 3.77 1.85
C LEU A 17 -15.11 4.90 1.09
N GLU A 18 -15.15 4.90 -0.24
CA GLU A 18 -14.59 5.96 -1.07
C GLU A 18 -15.30 7.30 -0.86
N ALA A 19 -16.62 7.31 -0.83
CA ALA A 19 -17.40 8.52 -0.53
C ALA A 19 -17.08 9.08 0.86
N LYS A 20 -16.93 8.23 1.87
CA LYS A 20 -16.49 8.62 3.21
C LYS A 20 -15.08 9.21 3.17
N LEU A 21 -14.14 8.54 2.50
CA LEU A 21 -12.75 8.96 2.35
C LEU A 21 -12.65 10.37 1.77
N ILE A 22 -13.31 10.61 0.63
CA ILE A 22 -13.33 11.93 -0.02
C ILE A 22 -13.90 13.01 0.92
N LYS A 23 -15.04 12.75 1.53
CA LYS A 23 -15.73 13.68 2.42
C LYS A 23 -14.86 14.07 3.62
N GLU A 24 -14.32 13.09 4.33
CA GLU A 24 -13.56 13.34 5.55
C GLU A 24 -12.21 14.01 5.28
N ILE A 25 -11.50 13.64 4.18
CA ILE A 25 -10.25 14.32 3.82
C ILE A 25 -10.54 15.77 3.40
N ALA A 26 -11.60 16.02 2.63
CA ALA A 26 -12.01 17.38 2.27
C ALA A 26 -12.27 18.24 3.51
N LEU A 27 -12.94 17.69 4.52
CA LEU A 27 -13.16 18.37 5.80
C LEU A 27 -11.85 18.65 6.56
N LEU A 28 -10.85 17.77 6.46
CA LEU A 28 -9.53 18.02 7.05
C LEU A 28 -8.78 19.14 6.33
N ILE A 29 -8.89 19.21 4.99
CA ILE A 29 -8.33 20.31 4.17
C ILE A 29 -8.97 21.64 4.57
N ASP A 30 -10.29 21.71 4.60
CA ASP A 30 -11.03 22.93 4.96
C ASP A 30 -10.66 23.45 6.36
N LYS A 31 -10.44 22.52 7.31
CA LYS A 31 -9.99 22.82 8.67
C LYS A 31 -8.49 23.09 8.80
N LYS A 32 -7.72 23.06 7.71
CA LYS A 32 -6.25 23.21 7.68
C LYS A 32 -5.53 22.22 8.60
N LYS A 33 -6.03 20.97 8.65
CA LYS A 33 -5.46 19.88 9.45
C LYS A 33 -4.64 18.89 8.62
N THR A 34 -4.35 19.23 7.37
CA THR A 34 -3.52 18.44 6.45
C THR A 34 -2.24 19.19 6.13
N ILE A 35 -1.22 18.44 5.72
CA ILE A 35 0.00 18.99 5.11
C ILE A 35 -0.19 18.96 3.58
N PRO A 36 0.04 20.07 2.88
CA PRO A 36 -0.01 20.08 1.42
C PRO A 36 1.01 19.07 0.83
N LEU A 37 0.63 18.38 -0.25
CA LEU A 37 1.51 17.41 -0.90
C LEU A 37 2.82 18.06 -1.39
N THR A 38 2.78 19.34 -1.76
CA THR A 38 3.96 20.14 -2.11
C THR A 38 4.95 20.27 -0.95
N GLU A 39 4.46 20.34 0.28
CA GLU A 39 5.30 20.42 1.48
C GLU A 39 5.88 19.03 1.83
N LEU A 40 5.08 17.96 1.74
CA LEU A 40 5.59 16.60 1.87
C LEU A 40 6.66 16.29 0.81
N ASN A 41 6.51 16.79 -0.43
CA ASN A 41 7.50 16.65 -1.49
C ASN A 41 8.79 17.46 -1.22
N LYS A 42 8.73 18.57 -0.47
CA LYS A 42 9.95 19.24 0.02
C LYS A 42 10.68 18.41 1.07
N GLN A 43 9.93 17.78 1.99
CA GLN A 43 10.53 16.85 2.95
C GLN A 43 11.21 15.69 2.22
N LEU A 44 10.57 15.12 1.17
CA LEU A 44 11.09 14.03 0.36
C LEU A 44 12.47 14.35 -0.24
N LYS A 45 12.72 15.59 -0.69
CA LYS A 45 14.03 16.01 -1.22
C LYS A 45 15.15 15.98 -0.17
N ASN A 46 14.81 15.96 1.11
CA ASN A 46 15.75 16.05 2.23
C ASN A 46 15.95 14.73 3.00
N ILE A 47 15.49 13.57 2.45
CA ILE A 47 15.56 12.27 3.12
C ILE A 47 16.69 11.36 2.63
N SER A 48 17.52 11.80 1.68
CA SER A 48 18.62 10.98 1.15
C SER A 48 19.49 10.43 2.29
N GLY A 49 19.63 9.10 2.34
CA GLY A 49 20.41 8.39 3.36
C GLY A 49 19.76 8.32 4.75
N LYS A 50 18.57 8.88 4.95
CA LYS A 50 17.86 8.75 6.23
C LYS A 50 17.24 7.38 6.39
N LYS A 51 17.19 6.91 7.64
CA LYS A 51 16.50 5.70 8.05
C LYS A 51 15.43 6.02 9.09
N ALA A 52 14.33 5.29 9.03
CA ALA A 52 13.27 5.40 10.01
C ALA A 52 13.55 4.49 11.20
N LYS A 53 13.35 5.00 12.43
CA LYS A 53 13.44 4.20 13.66
C LYS A 53 12.19 3.35 13.82
N ILE A 54 12.30 2.05 13.55
CA ILE A 54 11.20 1.10 13.59
C ILE A 54 11.49 0.02 14.62
N PRO A 55 10.74 -0.06 15.73
CA PRO A 55 10.90 -1.14 16.69
C PRO A 55 10.53 -2.48 16.04
N LYS A 56 11.26 -3.52 16.39
CA LYS A 56 10.94 -4.88 15.94
C LYS A 56 9.56 -5.29 16.44
N VAL A 57 8.69 -5.70 15.54
CA VAL A 57 7.39 -6.28 15.84
C VAL A 57 7.56 -7.79 15.95
N SER A 58 7.06 -8.38 17.04
CA SER A 58 7.10 -9.84 17.20
C SER A 58 6.19 -10.51 16.17
N PRO A 59 6.61 -11.65 15.61
CA PRO A 59 5.74 -12.49 14.79
C PRO A 59 4.43 -12.84 15.50
N PHE A 60 3.38 -13.13 14.74
CA PHE A 60 2.16 -13.68 15.30
C PHE A 60 2.45 -15.08 15.90
N VAL A 61 1.89 -15.37 17.06
CA VAL A 61 2.30 -16.54 17.87
C VAL A 61 1.83 -17.87 17.28
N ASP A 62 0.72 -17.85 16.52
CA ASP A 62 0.10 -19.06 15.98
C ASP A 62 -0.05 -19.00 14.46
N ASP A 63 -0.02 -20.16 13.81
CA ASP A 63 -0.43 -20.31 12.42
C ASP A 63 -1.86 -19.79 12.25
N PRO A 64 -2.06 -18.70 11.46
CA PRO A 64 -3.35 -18.05 11.39
C PRO A 64 -4.34 -18.94 10.63
N LYS A 65 -5.39 -19.40 11.31
CA LYS A 65 -6.51 -20.12 10.67
C LYS A 65 -7.19 -19.30 9.57
N ASN A 66 -7.10 -17.97 9.64
CA ASN A 66 -7.60 -17.03 8.65
C ASN A 66 -6.67 -15.82 8.55
N LEU A 67 -5.71 -15.89 7.66
CA LEU A 67 -4.71 -14.85 7.43
C LEU A 67 -5.37 -13.53 6.98
N TYR A 68 -6.45 -13.58 6.22
CA TYR A 68 -7.18 -12.38 5.82
C TYR A 68 -7.69 -11.59 7.03
N GLU A 69 -8.39 -12.24 7.96
CA GLU A 69 -8.91 -11.55 9.16
C GLU A 69 -7.78 -11.13 10.11
N LEU A 70 -6.66 -11.85 10.12
CA LEU A 70 -5.48 -11.48 10.89
C LEU A 70 -4.82 -10.20 10.36
N CYS A 71 -4.60 -10.09 9.05
CA CYS A 71 -3.78 -9.05 8.43
C CYS A 71 -4.59 -7.87 7.87
N LYS A 72 -5.88 -8.05 7.58
CA LYS A 72 -6.75 -6.98 7.10
C LYS A 72 -6.71 -5.71 7.98
N PRO A 73 -6.73 -5.76 9.33
CA PRO A 73 -6.61 -4.56 10.17
C PRO A 73 -5.32 -3.76 9.96
N SER A 74 -4.33 -4.37 9.33
CA SER A 74 -3.04 -3.78 9.00
C SER A 74 -2.93 -3.40 7.51
N THR A 75 -4.05 -3.31 6.79
CA THR A 75 -4.10 -2.86 5.39
C THR A 75 -4.74 -1.47 5.36
N LEU A 76 -3.95 -0.48 4.97
CA LEU A 76 -4.36 0.93 4.94
C LEU A 76 -4.77 1.35 3.54
N ILE A 77 -5.85 2.12 3.40
CA ILE A 77 -6.16 2.86 2.18
C ILE A 77 -5.35 4.16 2.23
N VAL A 78 -4.39 4.32 1.32
CA VAL A 78 -3.63 5.56 1.17
C VAL A 78 -4.29 6.38 0.06
N ALA A 79 -4.66 7.62 0.34
CA ALA A 79 -5.41 8.42 -0.61
C ALA A 79 -4.88 9.85 -0.74
N SER A 80 -4.86 10.32 -1.98
CA SER A 80 -4.63 11.72 -2.32
C SER A 80 -5.91 12.32 -2.90
N LEU A 81 -6.32 13.51 -2.43
CA LEU A 81 -7.40 14.26 -3.06
C LEU A 81 -6.86 15.27 -4.06
N TYR A 82 -7.60 15.45 -5.15
CA TYR A 82 -7.27 16.42 -6.19
C TYR A 82 -8.52 17.02 -6.84
N LYS A 83 -8.33 18.18 -7.51
CA LYS A 83 -9.33 18.79 -8.38
C LYS A 83 -8.97 18.50 -9.83
N CYS A 84 -9.92 17.96 -10.61
CA CYS A 84 -9.67 17.61 -12.01
C CYS A 84 -9.64 18.82 -12.98
N GLY A 85 -10.03 20.01 -12.50
CA GLY A 85 -10.14 21.23 -13.33
C GLY A 85 -11.39 21.29 -14.21
N ALA A 86 -12.10 20.18 -14.40
CA ALA A 86 -13.32 20.12 -15.22
C ALA A 86 -14.62 20.18 -14.39
N CYS A 87 -14.55 19.97 -13.09
CA CYS A 87 -15.67 20.06 -12.17
C CYS A 87 -15.24 20.63 -10.80
N THR A 88 -16.21 20.97 -9.95
CA THR A 88 -15.96 21.49 -8.59
C THR A 88 -15.78 20.40 -7.55
N ASN A 89 -16.01 19.14 -7.89
CA ASN A 89 -15.93 18.02 -6.97
C ASN A 89 -14.49 17.64 -6.63
N TRP A 90 -14.30 17.05 -5.44
CA TRP A 90 -13.09 16.36 -5.10
C TRP A 90 -13.08 14.98 -5.77
N HIS A 91 -11.91 14.57 -6.23
CA HIS A 91 -11.61 13.23 -6.71
C HIS A 91 -10.54 12.61 -5.82
N SER A 92 -10.50 11.29 -5.76
CA SER A 92 -9.48 10.55 -5.04
C SER A 92 -8.62 9.71 -5.98
N GLY A 93 -7.32 9.69 -5.72
CA GLY A 93 -6.44 8.61 -6.15
C GLY A 93 -6.15 7.73 -4.94
N SER A 94 -6.33 6.42 -5.05
CA SER A 94 -6.07 5.49 -3.96
C SER A 94 -4.91 4.54 -4.26
N ALA A 95 -4.18 4.23 -3.20
CA ALA A 95 -3.11 3.24 -3.12
C ALA A 95 -3.30 2.43 -1.83
N THR A 96 -2.38 1.56 -1.55
CA THR A 96 -2.36 0.72 -0.35
C THR A 96 -1.13 1.07 0.49
N GLY A 97 -1.18 0.80 1.78
CA GLY A 97 -0.05 0.87 2.69
C GLY A 97 -0.21 -0.13 3.83
N PHE A 98 0.85 -0.32 4.59
CA PHE A 98 0.81 -1.16 5.79
C PHE A 98 1.59 -0.54 6.94
N PRO A 99 1.09 -0.66 8.19
CA PRO A 99 1.73 -0.11 9.36
C PRO A 99 3.03 -0.81 9.72
N LEU A 100 4.03 -0.01 10.08
CA LEU A 100 5.30 -0.46 10.67
C LEU A 100 5.34 -0.25 12.19
N THR A 101 4.55 0.72 12.70
CA THR A 101 4.48 1.00 14.14
C THR A 101 3.05 1.27 14.60
N LYS A 102 2.83 1.18 15.91
CA LYS A 102 1.53 1.50 16.52
C LYS A 102 1.21 3.00 16.49
N ASP A 103 2.20 3.86 16.41
CA ASP A 103 2.10 5.33 16.50
C ASP A 103 2.06 6.02 15.13
N GLY A 104 1.65 5.31 14.08
CA GLY A 104 1.30 5.90 12.80
C GLY A 104 2.39 5.87 11.74
N ILE A 105 3.53 5.21 11.95
CA ILE A 105 4.51 5.02 10.87
C ILE A 105 4.06 3.85 9.99
N PHE A 106 4.09 4.04 8.67
CA PHE A 106 3.65 3.05 7.68
C PHE A 106 4.50 3.11 6.42
N ALA A 107 4.50 2.03 5.64
CA ALA A 107 5.15 1.94 4.34
C ALA A 107 4.12 1.99 3.21
N THR A 108 4.54 2.57 2.07
CA THR A 108 3.85 2.55 0.78
C THR A 108 4.88 2.73 -0.34
N ASN A 109 4.45 2.81 -1.60
CA ASN A 109 5.37 3.08 -2.70
C ASN A 109 5.77 4.56 -2.79
N TYR A 110 7.02 4.79 -3.24
CA TYR A 110 7.56 6.12 -3.46
C TYR A 110 6.76 6.91 -4.52
N HIS A 111 6.34 6.26 -5.59
CA HIS A 111 5.55 6.90 -6.66
C HIS A 111 4.19 7.42 -6.19
N VAL A 112 3.67 6.97 -5.04
CA VAL A 112 2.42 7.49 -4.45
C VAL A 112 2.52 8.98 -4.11
N MET A 113 3.75 9.47 -3.84
CA MET A 113 4.03 10.90 -3.63
C MET A 113 3.96 11.73 -4.92
N GLY A 114 4.07 11.10 -6.08
CA GLY A 114 4.09 11.75 -7.39
C GLY A 114 2.72 12.07 -7.99
N GLN A 115 1.63 12.08 -7.20
CA GLN A 115 0.29 12.34 -7.69
C GLN A 115 0.17 13.76 -8.26
N PRO A 116 -0.05 13.92 -9.59
CA PRO A 116 -0.23 15.25 -10.19
C PRO A 116 -1.46 15.91 -9.58
N ASN A 117 -1.35 17.20 -9.23
CA ASN A 117 -2.43 18.00 -8.67
C ASN A 117 -3.01 17.49 -7.33
N GLY A 118 -2.31 16.58 -6.63
CA GLY A 118 -2.70 16.15 -5.29
C GLY A 118 -2.59 17.30 -4.29
N GLU A 119 -3.66 17.53 -3.51
CA GLU A 119 -3.67 18.56 -2.46
C GLU A 119 -2.99 18.07 -1.19
N THR A 120 -3.23 16.82 -0.82
CA THR A 120 -2.71 16.21 0.40
C THR A 120 -2.69 14.69 0.31
N LEU A 121 -2.01 14.05 1.25
CA LEU A 121 -2.04 12.61 1.44
C LEU A 121 -2.63 12.28 2.82
N ALA A 122 -3.51 11.29 2.87
CA ALA A 122 -4.10 10.79 4.10
C ALA A 122 -4.24 9.26 4.02
N VAL A 123 -4.42 8.62 5.17
CA VAL A 123 -4.69 7.19 5.26
C VAL A 123 -6.00 6.91 5.97
N MET A 124 -6.71 5.87 5.54
CA MET A 124 -7.89 5.35 6.24
C MET A 124 -7.61 3.93 6.71
N ASP A 125 -7.92 3.65 7.98
CA ASP A 125 -7.88 2.30 8.54
C ASP A 125 -9.16 1.51 8.23
N THR A 126 -9.21 0.25 8.65
CA THR A 126 -10.37 -0.63 8.43
C THR A 126 -11.62 -0.27 9.22
N GLU A 127 -11.49 0.57 10.24
CA GLU A 127 -12.61 1.13 11.02
C GLU A 127 -13.17 2.39 10.36
N GLY A 128 -12.48 2.89 9.33
CA GLY A 128 -12.84 4.11 8.61
C GLY A 128 -12.39 5.38 9.30
N ASN A 129 -11.43 5.32 10.22
CA ASN A 129 -10.76 6.50 10.77
C ASN A 129 -9.76 7.03 9.77
N ILE A 130 -9.68 8.36 9.64
CA ILE A 130 -8.81 9.02 8.67
C ILE A 130 -7.76 9.86 9.37
N PHE A 131 -6.51 9.69 8.94
CA PHE A 131 -5.35 10.34 9.51
C PHE A 131 -4.55 11.06 8.42
N PRO A 132 -4.23 12.36 8.57
CA PRO A 132 -3.39 13.08 7.62
C PRO A 132 -1.96 12.58 7.70
N VAL A 133 -1.30 12.48 6.56
CA VAL A 133 0.14 12.24 6.48
C VAL A 133 0.86 13.56 6.77
N THR A 134 1.84 13.51 7.69
CA THR A 134 2.55 14.72 8.17
C THR A 134 4.03 14.70 7.91
N ASP A 135 4.65 13.51 7.85
CA ASP A 135 6.10 13.40 7.76
C ASP A 135 6.52 12.35 6.72
N VAL A 136 7.61 12.66 6.03
CA VAL A 136 8.38 11.75 5.20
C VAL A 136 9.65 11.37 5.96
N LEU A 137 9.76 10.11 6.36
CA LEU A 137 10.82 9.65 7.28
C LEU A 137 12.03 9.07 6.56
N ALA A 138 11.77 8.22 5.56
CA ALA A 138 12.79 7.58 4.73
C ALA A 138 12.19 7.21 3.37
N GLY A 139 13.01 7.04 2.34
CA GLY A 139 12.54 6.57 1.05
C GLY A 139 13.68 6.31 0.07
N ASP A 140 13.42 5.43 -0.87
CA ASP A 140 14.29 5.09 -1.99
C ASP A 140 13.46 5.01 -3.26
N GLU A 141 13.69 5.93 -4.18
CA GLU A 141 12.99 6.02 -5.46
C GLU A 141 13.28 4.79 -6.34
N LYS A 142 14.52 4.28 -6.28
CA LYS A 142 14.96 3.17 -7.11
C LYS A 142 14.23 1.87 -6.77
N SER A 143 14.03 1.58 -5.49
CA SER A 143 13.26 0.42 -5.04
C SER A 143 11.77 0.69 -4.86
N ASP A 144 11.33 1.92 -5.16
CA ASP A 144 9.94 2.37 -5.05
C ASP A 144 9.34 2.20 -3.65
N VAL A 145 10.13 2.47 -2.60
CA VAL A 145 9.72 2.35 -1.19
C VAL A 145 9.77 3.69 -0.48
N ILE A 146 8.73 4.03 0.28
CA ILE A 146 8.72 5.21 1.16
C ILE A 146 8.11 4.87 2.52
N ILE A 147 8.65 5.48 3.57
CA ILE A 147 8.18 5.38 4.96
C ILE A 147 7.67 6.74 5.39
N LEU A 148 6.40 6.78 5.77
CA LEU A 148 5.64 7.97 6.11
C LEU A 148 5.08 7.89 7.53
N ARG A 149 4.65 9.04 8.08
CA ARG A 149 3.91 9.13 9.34
C ARG A 149 2.52 9.71 9.12
N ALA A 150 1.52 9.05 9.66
CA ALA A 150 0.14 9.53 9.78
C ALA A 150 -0.10 10.02 11.21
N ALA A 151 -0.39 11.32 11.37
CA ALA A 151 -0.50 11.94 12.70
C ALA A 151 -1.72 11.43 13.47
N GLY A 152 -1.50 11.08 14.74
CA GLY A 152 -2.56 10.64 15.66
C GLY A 152 -3.11 9.23 15.41
N ALA A 153 -2.57 8.53 14.42
CA ALA A 153 -3.00 7.17 14.11
C ALA A 153 -2.58 6.18 15.19
N LYS A 154 -3.41 5.15 15.36
CA LYS A 154 -3.13 3.99 16.21
C LYS A 154 -3.32 2.73 15.37
N PHE A 155 -2.24 2.23 14.81
CA PHE A 155 -2.28 1.10 13.91
C PHE A 155 -1.89 -0.22 14.58
N ARG A 156 -2.22 -1.31 13.91
CA ARG A 156 -1.71 -2.65 14.21
C ARG A 156 -0.54 -2.93 13.25
N PRO A 157 0.73 -2.86 13.68
CA PRO A 157 1.86 -3.09 12.80
C PRO A 157 1.97 -4.54 12.37
N LEU A 158 2.48 -4.77 11.15
CA LEU A 158 2.84 -6.09 10.67
C LEU A 158 4.29 -6.42 11.07
N PRO A 159 4.58 -7.68 11.44
CA PRO A 159 5.94 -8.14 11.57
C PRO A 159 6.63 -8.17 10.19
N LEU A 160 7.90 -7.81 10.15
CA LEU A 160 8.74 -7.94 8.96
C LEU A 160 9.41 -9.31 9.00
N GLY A 161 9.24 -10.08 7.92
CA GLY A 161 9.81 -11.42 7.77
C GLY A 161 11.18 -11.41 7.09
N ASP A 162 11.71 -12.59 6.88
CA ASP A 162 12.90 -12.83 6.07
C ASP A 162 12.58 -12.86 4.57
N PRO A 163 13.58 -12.73 3.66
CA PRO A 163 13.37 -12.89 2.23
C PRO A 163 12.73 -14.25 1.91
N ALA A 164 11.64 -14.23 1.14
CA ALA A 164 10.93 -15.45 0.75
C ALA A 164 11.67 -16.17 -0.38
N GLU A 165 11.71 -17.49 -0.36
CA GLU A 165 12.30 -18.29 -1.44
C GLU A 165 11.36 -18.38 -2.65
N ILE A 166 11.90 -18.63 -3.84
CA ILE A 166 11.10 -18.94 -5.03
C ILE A 166 10.26 -20.20 -4.76
N GLY A 167 8.97 -20.12 -5.10
CA GLY A 167 7.99 -21.16 -4.80
C GLY A 167 7.27 -21.01 -3.46
N SER A 168 7.74 -20.11 -2.57
CA SER A 168 7.04 -19.82 -1.32
C SER A 168 5.67 -19.19 -1.56
N SER A 169 4.69 -19.61 -0.75
CA SER A 169 3.34 -19.04 -0.76
C SER A 169 3.35 -17.59 -0.34
N VAL A 170 2.59 -16.76 -1.04
CA VAL A 170 2.41 -15.34 -0.69
C VAL A 170 0.96 -14.90 -0.79
N HIS A 171 0.59 -13.92 0.03
CA HIS A 171 -0.75 -13.35 0.15
C HIS A 171 -0.69 -11.83 0.02
N VAL A 172 -1.70 -11.26 -0.63
CA VAL A 172 -1.83 -9.81 -0.80
C VAL A 172 -3.24 -9.39 -0.40
N ILE A 173 -3.35 -8.37 0.45
CA ILE A 173 -4.61 -7.66 0.71
C ILE A 173 -4.40 -6.23 0.22
N SER A 174 -5.20 -5.79 -0.76
CA SER A 174 -4.96 -4.53 -1.44
C SER A 174 -6.25 -3.86 -1.93
N HIS A 175 -6.13 -2.79 -2.70
CA HIS A 175 -7.25 -1.97 -3.17
C HIS A 175 -7.26 -1.80 -4.70
N PRO A 176 -7.27 -2.91 -5.48
CA PRO A 176 -7.21 -2.83 -6.94
C PRO A 176 -8.41 -2.05 -7.50
N ASP A 177 -8.12 -0.98 -8.25
CA ASP A 177 -9.08 -0.12 -8.94
C ASP A 177 -10.28 0.33 -8.06
N GLY A 178 -9.96 0.69 -6.80
CA GLY A 178 -10.97 1.09 -5.81
C GLY A 178 -11.81 -0.06 -5.22
N THR A 179 -11.48 -1.31 -5.51
CA THR A 179 -12.07 -2.48 -4.84
C THR A 179 -11.32 -2.73 -3.54
N PHE A 180 -11.84 -2.20 -2.43
CA PHE A 180 -11.13 -2.20 -1.17
C PHE A 180 -11.10 -3.57 -0.48
N TYR A 181 -9.93 -3.90 0.08
CA TYR A 181 -9.65 -5.12 0.84
C TYR A 181 -9.79 -6.41 0.02
N TYR A 182 -9.44 -6.34 -1.27
CA TYR A 182 -9.33 -7.50 -2.14
C TYR A 182 -8.18 -8.40 -1.69
N TYR A 183 -8.46 -9.70 -1.54
CA TYR A 183 -7.47 -10.69 -1.15
C TYR A 183 -7.11 -11.60 -2.33
N SER A 184 -5.82 -11.81 -2.51
CA SER A 184 -5.30 -12.79 -3.47
C SER A 184 -4.18 -13.62 -2.86
N LYS A 185 -3.98 -14.82 -3.37
CA LYS A 185 -2.91 -15.74 -2.98
C LYS A 185 -2.15 -16.20 -4.23
N GLY A 186 -0.85 -16.38 -4.08
CA GLY A 186 0.04 -16.85 -5.13
C GLY A 186 1.34 -17.39 -4.54
N MET A 187 2.40 -17.30 -5.31
CA MET A 187 3.75 -17.68 -4.90
C MET A 187 4.78 -16.69 -5.41
N VAL A 188 5.97 -16.69 -4.82
CA VAL A 188 7.15 -16.03 -5.39
C VAL A 188 7.57 -16.81 -6.62
N SER A 189 7.61 -16.14 -7.77
CA SER A 189 7.93 -16.74 -9.06
C SER A 189 9.38 -16.54 -9.48
N LEU A 190 9.97 -15.38 -9.12
CA LEU A 190 11.28 -14.97 -9.61
C LEU A 190 11.82 -13.80 -8.78
N TYR A 191 13.15 -13.69 -8.69
CA TYR A 191 13.86 -12.44 -8.38
C TYR A 191 14.72 -12.09 -9.59
N ASP A 192 14.57 -10.88 -10.12
CA ASP A 192 15.33 -10.43 -11.30
C ASP A 192 15.41 -8.91 -11.39
N GLU A 193 16.40 -8.41 -12.10
CA GLU A 193 16.47 -7.02 -12.54
C GLU A 193 15.62 -6.85 -13.82
N ILE A 194 14.45 -6.24 -13.69
CA ILE A 194 13.51 -6.07 -14.79
C ILE A 194 13.55 -4.62 -15.26
N GLU A 195 13.86 -4.44 -16.55
CA GLU A 195 13.80 -3.15 -17.22
C GLU A 195 12.46 -3.00 -17.95
N ALA A 196 11.75 -1.92 -17.63
CA ALA A 196 10.56 -1.50 -18.35
C ALA A 196 10.47 0.04 -18.33
N SER A 197 9.80 0.62 -19.32
CA SER A 197 9.77 2.07 -19.54
C SER A 197 9.29 2.91 -18.35
N ASN A 198 8.56 2.31 -17.43
CA ASN A 198 7.99 2.95 -16.23
C ASN A 198 8.43 2.30 -14.91
N VAL A 199 9.45 1.45 -14.95
CA VAL A 199 9.94 0.70 -13.78
C VAL A 199 11.45 0.89 -13.68
N PRO A 200 11.98 1.35 -12.55
CA PRO A 200 13.42 1.49 -12.34
C PRO A 200 14.14 0.14 -12.48
N LEU A 201 15.33 0.14 -13.07
CA LEU A 201 16.19 -1.04 -13.10
C LEU A 201 16.72 -1.33 -11.70
N THR A 202 16.12 -2.30 -11.04
CA THR A 202 16.48 -2.79 -9.70
C THR A 202 16.03 -4.23 -9.56
N GLU A 203 16.45 -4.89 -8.50
CA GLU A 203 15.93 -6.22 -8.18
C GLU A 203 14.45 -6.14 -7.78
N TRP A 204 13.62 -6.89 -8.49
CA TRP A 204 12.20 -7.05 -8.21
C TRP A 204 11.90 -8.49 -7.80
N MET A 205 11.02 -8.66 -6.82
CA MET A 205 10.37 -9.92 -6.52
C MET A 205 9.11 -10.02 -7.39
N VAL A 206 9.03 -11.03 -8.24
CA VAL A 206 7.85 -11.31 -9.08
C VAL A 206 6.98 -12.33 -8.40
N ILE A 207 5.67 -12.05 -8.29
CA ILE A 207 4.71 -12.96 -7.67
C ILE A 207 3.55 -13.30 -8.61
N SER A 208 2.86 -14.42 -8.34
CA SER A 208 1.69 -14.84 -9.10
C SER A 208 0.36 -14.39 -8.49
N ALA A 209 0.35 -13.81 -7.28
CA ALA A 209 -0.85 -13.27 -6.65
C ALA A 209 -1.40 -12.08 -7.45
N ASP A 210 -2.71 -12.05 -7.69
CA ASP A 210 -3.35 -11.01 -8.49
C ASP A 210 -3.45 -9.67 -7.78
N TYR A 211 -3.12 -8.60 -8.52
CA TYR A 211 -3.35 -7.22 -8.13
C TYR A 211 -3.39 -6.29 -9.36
N ALA A 212 -3.84 -5.06 -9.17
CA ALA A 212 -3.93 -4.05 -10.22
C ALA A 212 -3.61 -2.65 -9.67
N ARG A 213 -3.76 -1.61 -10.50
CA ARG A 213 -3.64 -0.20 -10.08
C ARG A 213 -4.45 0.04 -8.79
N GLY A 214 -3.87 0.76 -7.83
CA GLY A 214 -4.44 0.97 -6.49
C GLY A 214 -3.91 -0.01 -5.44
N SER A 215 -3.31 -1.14 -5.87
CA SER A 215 -2.65 -2.08 -4.95
C SER A 215 -1.23 -1.67 -4.56
N SER A 216 -0.67 -0.64 -5.20
CA SER A 216 0.66 -0.10 -4.90
C SER A 216 0.85 0.15 -3.41
N GLY A 217 1.91 -0.38 -2.81
CA GLY A 217 2.21 -0.28 -1.39
C GLY A 217 1.57 -1.35 -0.50
N ALA A 218 0.81 -2.31 -1.06
CA ALA A 218 0.28 -3.43 -0.30
C ALA A 218 1.40 -4.35 0.20
N ALA A 219 1.30 -4.82 1.44
CA ALA A 219 2.20 -5.84 1.95
C ALA A 219 2.04 -7.15 1.16
N VAL A 220 3.17 -7.75 0.77
CA VAL A 220 3.24 -9.16 0.37
C VAL A 220 3.57 -9.96 1.61
N LEU A 221 2.68 -10.85 2.00
CA LEU A 221 2.74 -11.59 3.27
C LEU A 221 3.08 -13.05 3.02
N ASN A 222 3.86 -13.66 3.92
CA ASN A 222 3.99 -15.11 3.98
C ASN A 222 2.78 -15.78 4.66
N ASP A 223 2.76 -17.11 4.77
CA ASP A 223 1.68 -17.86 5.42
C ASP A 223 1.50 -17.52 6.92
N PHE A 224 2.48 -16.87 7.57
CA PHE A 224 2.44 -16.45 8.97
C PHE A 224 2.00 -14.97 9.15
N GLY A 225 1.73 -14.24 8.05
CA GLY A 225 1.34 -12.84 8.08
C GLY A 225 2.51 -11.87 8.26
N GLU A 226 3.74 -12.32 8.04
CA GLU A 226 4.93 -11.48 8.04
C GLU A 226 5.17 -10.88 6.65
N VAL A 227 5.64 -9.64 6.59
CA VAL A 227 5.91 -8.93 5.34
C VAL A 227 7.20 -9.45 4.72
N VAL A 228 7.10 -9.99 3.51
CA VAL A 228 8.24 -10.47 2.71
C VAL A 228 8.53 -9.60 1.48
N GLY A 229 7.67 -8.61 1.23
CA GLY A 229 7.82 -7.64 0.15
C GLY A 229 6.66 -6.64 0.11
N MET A 230 6.65 -5.79 -0.91
CA MET A 230 5.61 -4.78 -1.12
C MET A 230 5.24 -4.68 -2.60
N VAL A 231 3.97 -4.74 -2.92
CA VAL A 231 3.44 -4.56 -4.29
C VAL A 231 3.89 -3.21 -4.84
N ALA A 232 4.37 -3.20 -6.09
CA ALA A 232 4.84 -1.98 -6.74
C ALA A 232 4.20 -1.74 -8.11
N SER A 233 4.42 -2.62 -9.09
CA SER A 233 4.04 -2.38 -10.47
C SER A 233 3.67 -3.65 -11.22
N THR A 234 3.22 -3.50 -12.45
CA THR A 234 2.97 -4.61 -13.37
C THR A 234 3.60 -4.33 -14.72
N VAL A 235 4.12 -5.38 -15.36
CA VAL A 235 4.63 -5.33 -16.74
C VAL A 235 3.90 -6.38 -17.56
N THR A 236 3.23 -5.95 -18.63
CA THR A 236 2.53 -6.85 -19.53
C THR A 236 3.47 -7.32 -20.65
N ILE A 237 3.62 -8.62 -20.77
CA ILE A 237 4.33 -9.25 -21.90
C ILE A 237 3.35 -9.39 -23.05
N HIS A 238 3.70 -8.78 -24.20
CA HIS A 238 2.89 -8.84 -25.42
C HIS A 238 3.60 -9.69 -26.47
N TYR A 239 2.82 -10.49 -27.23
CA TYR A 239 3.36 -11.22 -28.37
C TYR A 239 3.88 -10.26 -29.45
N GLU A 240 3.08 -9.23 -29.76
CA GLU A 240 3.43 -8.16 -30.69
C GLU A 240 3.96 -6.95 -29.90
N LYS A 241 5.23 -7.01 -29.47
CA LYS A 241 5.84 -6.00 -28.59
C LYS A 241 5.73 -4.56 -29.10
N GLN A 242 5.95 -4.34 -30.43
CA GLN A 242 5.93 -2.99 -31.01
C GLN A 242 4.53 -2.36 -31.02
N LYS A 243 3.48 -3.17 -31.16
CA LYS A 243 2.10 -2.71 -31.21
C LYS A 243 1.40 -2.78 -29.86
N MET A 244 2.04 -3.37 -28.85
CA MET A 244 1.45 -3.62 -27.53
C MET A 244 0.10 -4.37 -27.61
N THR A 245 0.01 -5.32 -28.54
CA THR A 245 -1.19 -6.14 -28.76
C THR A 245 -0.93 -7.60 -28.40
N ASN A 246 -2.01 -8.37 -28.25
CA ASN A 246 -1.97 -9.78 -27.89
C ASN A 246 -1.20 -10.03 -26.57
N PRO A 247 -1.73 -9.60 -25.40
CA PRO A 247 -1.10 -9.81 -24.11
C PRO A 247 -1.01 -11.31 -23.80
N GLN A 248 0.19 -11.74 -23.40
CA GLN A 248 0.48 -13.13 -23.06
C GLN A 248 0.50 -13.38 -21.55
N MET A 249 1.11 -12.44 -20.82
CA MET A 249 1.35 -12.58 -19.40
C MET A 249 1.52 -11.22 -18.73
N VAL A 250 1.16 -11.13 -17.47
CA VAL A 250 1.44 -9.96 -16.61
C VAL A 250 2.45 -10.37 -15.54
N LEU A 251 3.63 -9.78 -15.58
CA LEU A 251 4.58 -9.86 -14.47
C LEU A 251 4.14 -8.89 -13.38
N ARG A 252 4.05 -9.37 -12.16
CA ARG A 252 3.63 -8.61 -10.98
C ARG A 252 4.84 -8.34 -10.11
N LEU A 253 5.33 -7.09 -10.15
CA LEU A 253 6.59 -6.66 -9.56
C LEU A 253 6.36 -6.12 -8.15
N CYS A 254 7.12 -6.64 -7.21
CA CYS A 254 7.10 -6.24 -5.81
C CYS A 254 8.51 -5.83 -5.36
N ALA A 255 8.62 -4.78 -4.57
CA ALA A 255 9.86 -4.50 -3.84
C ALA A 255 10.12 -5.64 -2.85
N PRO A 256 11.29 -6.30 -2.87
CA PRO A 256 11.60 -7.35 -1.91
C PRO A 256 11.78 -6.75 -0.50
N ILE A 257 11.61 -7.56 0.54
CA ILE A 257 11.71 -7.10 1.93
C ILE A 257 13.02 -6.37 2.23
N ASN A 258 14.12 -6.78 1.61
CA ASN A 258 15.42 -6.15 1.78
C ASN A 258 15.44 -4.67 1.38
N ALA A 259 14.60 -4.25 0.42
CA ALA A 259 14.45 -2.84 0.05
C ALA A 259 13.82 -2.02 1.19
N ILE A 260 12.88 -2.60 1.92
CA ILE A 260 12.26 -1.97 3.09
C ILE A 260 13.24 -1.93 4.28
N LEU A 261 13.92 -3.06 4.55
CA LEU A 261 14.87 -3.18 5.66
C LEU A 261 16.06 -2.22 5.55
N LYS A 262 16.48 -1.84 4.34
CA LYS A 262 17.52 -0.82 4.12
C LYS A 262 17.13 0.57 4.62
N LEU A 263 15.85 0.87 4.71
CA LEU A 263 15.29 2.18 5.10
C LEU A 263 14.96 2.28 6.60
N ILE A 264 15.20 1.23 7.37
CA ILE A 264 14.90 1.19 8.81
C ILE A 264 16.17 0.95 9.65
N GLU A 265 16.13 1.40 10.92
CA GLU A 265 17.16 1.19 11.94
C GLU A 265 16.54 0.88 13.31
#